data_d4a8682d94d86d6d1fc52d764f14e4b3
#
_entry.id   d4a8682d94d86d6d1fc52d764f14e4b3
#
_cell.length_a   1.000
_cell.length_b   1.000
_cell.length_c   1.000
_cell.angle_alpha   90.00
_cell.angle_beta   90.00
_cell.angle_gamma   90.00
#
_symmetry.space_group_name_H-M   'P 1'
#
loop_
_entity.id
_entity.type
_entity.pdbx_description
1 polymer ?
#
loop_
_entity_poly.entity_id
_entity_poly.type
_entity_poly.pdbx_seq_one_letter_code
_entity_poly.pdbx_strand_id
1 'polypeptide(L)'
;MRFFSVRIHGSFLFVNNVSCGIKKEEMMGDFINSAPLFVVILLLVVGFALLVKGADFFVEGSSSVAKKLAVPSIIIGLTIVAMGTSLPETAVSVTASLVDNNTLAISNVVGSNIFNLMFVIGVCSILSTIYVQRETVTRDIPFSIICALLLLGLGMIAVGDATGMTLGHFDGILFLILFAGYIGLMIKSAMKARAEGKEVEANDELDAEELKVMSYPKSIIYIVGGAIAIAIGGDLTVDTASRIAIDLGMSQTLVGLTIVSIGTSLPELVTSVVAARKNEVDMAVGNAVGSNIFNILMVLGIASAINPVSLIRENVIDIIILVAFSVVVWIFAATKKKISRKEGIAMVAMYLVYAVYIILR
;
A
#
# COMPACT_ATOMS: atom_id res chain seq x y z
N MET A 1 -36.06 -8.77 -14.33
CA MET A 1 -35.57 -10.12 -14.71
C MET A 1 -35.45 -10.21 -16.20
N ARG A 2 -34.29 -10.05 -16.76
CA ARG A 2 -33.89 -10.53 -18.10
C ARG A 2 -32.37 -10.64 -18.09
N PHE A 3 -31.89 -11.88 -18.08
CA PHE A 3 -30.49 -12.21 -18.20
C PHE A 3 -30.02 -11.92 -19.63
N PHE A 4 -29.00 -11.06 -19.79
CA PHE A 4 -28.23 -10.99 -21.02
C PHE A 4 -27.03 -11.93 -20.90
N SER A 5 -27.08 -13.05 -21.60
CA SER A 5 -25.98 -13.98 -21.76
C SER A 5 -25.08 -13.45 -22.88
N VAL A 6 -23.90 -12.92 -22.53
CA VAL A 6 -22.83 -12.68 -23.50
C VAL A 6 -21.78 -13.78 -23.32
N ARG A 7 -21.67 -14.61 -24.35
CA ARG A 7 -20.72 -15.71 -24.47
C ARG A 7 -19.41 -15.16 -25.04
N ILE A 8 -18.37 -15.01 -24.18
CA ILE A 8 -17.01 -14.79 -24.69
C ILE A 8 -16.15 -15.95 -24.18
N HIS A 9 -15.63 -16.75 -25.12
CA HIS A 9 -14.71 -17.86 -24.86
C HIS A 9 -13.38 -17.29 -24.34
N GLY A 10 -13.02 -17.58 -23.09
CA GLY A 10 -11.77 -17.19 -22.44
C GLY A 10 -11.92 -16.65 -21.00
N SER A 11 -13.08 -16.17 -20.62
CA SER A 11 -13.31 -15.47 -19.34
C SER A 11 -13.74 -16.39 -18.18
N PHE A 12 -13.99 -17.67 -18.43
CA PHE A 12 -14.62 -18.57 -17.43
C PHE A 12 -13.69 -18.96 -16.27
N LEU A 13 -12.38 -18.99 -16.49
CA LEU A 13 -11.42 -19.35 -15.43
C LEU A 13 -11.18 -18.19 -14.45
N PHE A 14 -11.19 -16.95 -14.94
CA PHE A 14 -10.98 -15.77 -14.11
C PHE A 14 -12.20 -15.45 -13.24
N VAL A 15 -13.41 -15.52 -13.82
CA VAL A 15 -14.68 -15.28 -13.11
C VAL A 15 -14.93 -16.36 -12.04
N ASN A 16 -14.59 -17.62 -12.31
CA ASN A 16 -14.73 -18.70 -11.31
C ASN A 16 -13.77 -18.55 -10.15
N ASN A 17 -12.55 -18.05 -10.36
CA ASN A 17 -11.59 -17.80 -9.28
C ASN A 17 -11.98 -16.59 -8.43
N VAL A 18 -12.52 -15.53 -9.03
CA VAL A 18 -13.07 -14.38 -8.31
C VAL A 18 -14.31 -14.80 -7.51
N SER A 19 -15.24 -15.57 -8.10
CA SER A 19 -16.42 -16.08 -7.38
C SER A 19 -16.05 -17.05 -6.25
N CYS A 20 -14.99 -17.81 -6.39
CA CYS A 20 -14.47 -18.70 -5.32
C CYS A 20 -13.84 -17.89 -4.19
N GLY A 21 -13.12 -16.80 -4.51
CA GLY A 21 -12.56 -15.87 -3.53
C GLY A 21 -13.66 -15.17 -2.72
N ILE A 22 -14.65 -14.59 -3.38
CA ILE A 22 -15.80 -13.92 -2.74
C ILE A 22 -16.54 -14.87 -1.79
N LYS A 23 -16.85 -16.10 -2.24
CA LYS A 23 -17.48 -17.10 -1.37
C LYS A 23 -16.64 -17.51 -0.16
N LYS A 24 -15.33 -17.48 -0.26
CA LYS A 24 -14.43 -17.80 0.84
C LYS A 24 -14.36 -16.67 1.87
N GLU A 25 -14.36 -15.42 1.41
CA GLU A 25 -14.44 -14.23 2.27
C GLU A 25 -15.78 -14.16 3.00
N GLU A 26 -16.91 -14.38 2.31
CA GLU A 26 -18.22 -14.48 2.93
C GLU A 26 -18.27 -15.57 4.00
N MET A 27 -17.74 -16.76 3.71
CA MET A 27 -17.73 -17.89 4.65
C MET A 27 -16.83 -17.63 5.88
N MET A 28 -15.70 -16.92 5.73
CA MET A 28 -14.82 -16.54 6.84
C MET A 28 -15.50 -15.46 7.70
N GLY A 29 -16.10 -14.45 7.08
CA GLY A 29 -16.87 -13.40 7.76
C GLY A 29 -18.03 -13.98 8.55
N ASP A 30 -18.81 -14.89 7.96
CA ASP A 30 -19.93 -15.59 8.65
C ASP A 30 -19.44 -16.42 9.84
N PHE A 31 -18.30 -17.10 9.71
CA PHE A 31 -17.70 -17.84 10.80
C PHE A 31 -17.27 -16.91 11.95
N ILE A 32 -16.56 -15.81 11.66
CA ILE A 32 -16.12 -14.84 12.66
C ILE A 32 -17.34 -14.21 13.37
N ASN A 33 -18.39 -13.89 12.61
CA ASN A 33 -19.61 -13.29 13.14
C ASN A 33 -20.41 -14.23 14.05
N SER A 34 -20.34 -15.53 13.82
CA SER A 34 -21.03 -16.55 14.62
C SER A 34 -20.17 -17.13 15.76
N ALA A 35 -18.85 -16.91 15.71
CA ALA A 35 -17.93 -17.50 16.69
C ALA A 35 -18.05 -16.85 18.08
N PRO A 36 -17.82 -17.61 19.16
CA PRO A 36 -17.70 -17.06 20.50
C PRO A 36 -16.54 -16.04 20.61
N LEU A 37 -16.69 -15.03 21.45
CA LEU A 37 -15.72 -13.93 21.59
C LEU A 37 -14.28 -14.41 21.85
N PHE A 38 -14.10 -15.47 22.64
CA PHE A 38 -12.77 -16.02 22.90
C PHE A 38 -12.10 -16.57 21.64
N VAL A 39 -12.88 -17.15 20.70
CA VAL A 39 -12.38 -17.61 19.39
C VAL A 39 -11.98 -16.41 18.53
N VAL A 40 -12.79 -15.35 18.52
CA VAL A 40 -12.51 -14.12 17.79
C VAL A 40 -11.21 -13.47 18.29
N ILE A 41 -11.00 -13.42 19.62
CA ILE A 41 -9.74 -12.93 20.21
C ILE A 41 -8.56 -13.82 19.82
N LEU A 42 -8.72 -15.14 19.83
CA LEU A 42 -7.67 -16.07 19.40
C LEU A 42 -7.32 -15.84 17.91
N LEU A 43 -8.31 -15.69 17.07
CA LEU A 43 -8.11 -15.39 15.63
C LEU A 43 -7.43 -14.03 15.42
N LEU A 44 -7.75 -13.02 16.22
CA LEU A 44 -7.06 -11.73 16.20
C LEU A 44 -5.56 -11.90 16.51
N VAL A 45 -5.22 -12.66 17.54
CA VAL A 45 -3.82 -12.96 17.90
C VAL A 45 -3.13 -13.73 16.77
N VAL A 46 -3.80 -14.69 16.15
CA VAL A 46 -3.28 -15.42 14.98
C VAL A 46 -3.07 -14.48 13.80
N GLY A 47 -4.03 -13.57 13.52
CA GLY A 47 -3.90 -12.56 12.48
C GLY A 47 -2.67 -11.68 12.67
N PHE A 48 -2.48 -11.12 13.86
CA PHE A 48 -1.27 -10.36 14.18
C PHE A 48 0.02 -11.18 14.08
N ALA A 49 0.01 -12.43 14.51
CA ALA A 49 1.16 -13.31 14.39
C ALA A 49 1.53 -13.58 12.91
N LEU A 50 0.52 -13.78 12.06
CA LEU A 50 0.70 -13.96 10.62
C LEU A 50 1.24 -12.66 9.97
N LEU A 51 0.69 -11.50 10.33
CA LEU A 51 1.18 -10.20 9.86
C LEU A 51 2.66 -10.01 10.19
N VAL A 52 3.03 -10.14 11.46
CA VAL A 52 4.40 -9.88 11.93
C VAL A 52 5.37 -10.91 11.36
N LYS A 53 5.05 -12.21 11.40
CA LYS A 53 5.93 -13.26 10.87
C LYS A 53 5.97 -13.28 9.36
N GLY A 54 4.85 -12.98 8.71
CA GLY A 54 4.80 -12.77 7.26
C GLY A 54 5.71 -11.63 6.83
N ALA A 55 5.66 -10.49 7.52
CA ALA A 55 6.54 -9.36 7.26
C ALA A 55 8.02 -9.68 7.52
N ASP A 56 8.35 -10.44 8.59
CA ASP A 56 9.71 -10.93 8.84
C ASP A 56 10.26 -11.69 7.64
N PHE A 57 9.51 -12.68 7.14
CA PHE A 57 9.93 -13.50 5.98
C PHE A 57 9.99 -12.67 4.71
N PHE A 58 9.01 -11.80 4.49
CA PHE A 58 8.93 -10.96 3.30
C PHE A 58 10.12 -9.99 3.19
N VAL A 59 10.45 -9.31 4.28
CA VAL A 59 11.60 -8.40 4.37
C VAL A 59 12.92 -9.19 4.21
N GLU A 60 13.08 -10.31 4.88
CA GLU A 60 14.28 -11.14 4.75
C GLU A 60 14.50 -11.65 3.32
N GLY A 61 13.43 -12.17 2.69
CA GLY A 61 13.48 -12.62 1.30
C GLY A 61 13.82 -11.49 0.34
N SER A 62 13.19 -10.33 0.51
CA SER A 62 13.38 -9.14 -0.31
C SER A 62 14.78 -8.54 -0.15
N SER A 63 15.28 -8.41 1.08
CA SER A 63 16.66 -7.97 1.37
C SER A 63 17.70 -8.93 0.80
N SER A 64 17.48 -10.25 0.91
CA SER A 64 18.36 -11.25 0.31
C SER A 64 18.43 -11.14 -1.22
N VAL A 65 17.29 -10.85 -1.88
CA VAL A 65 17.27 -10.60 -3.34
C VAL A 65 18.02 -9.32 -3.67
N ALA A 66 17.80 -8.23 -2.92
CA ALA A 66 18.50 -6.96 -3.12
C ALA A 66 20.03 -7.14 -3.08
N LYS A 67 20.53 -7.80 -2.04
CA LYS A 67 21.97 -8.11 -1.88
C LYS A 67 22.52 -8.96 -3.02
N LYS A 68 21.80 -10.03 -3.43
CA LYS A 68 22.24 -10.91 -4.53
C LYS A 68 22.26 -10.23 -5.89
N LEU A 69 21.32 -9.31 -6.12
CA LEU A 69 21.28 -8.57 -7.37
C LEU A 69 22.23 -7.37 -7.36
N ALA A 70 22.88 -7.08 -6.23
CA ALA A 70 23.67 -5.87 -5.99
C ALA A 70 22.83 -4.61 -6.33
N VAL A 71 21.61 -4.55 -5.79
CA VAL A 71 20.63 -3.48 -6.00
C VAL A 71 20.31 -2.84 -4.66
N PRO A 72 20.27 -1.50 -4.57
CA PRO A 72 19.87 -0.82 -3.34
C PRO A 72 18.52 -1.28 -2.80
N SER A 73 18.40 -1.49 -1.48
CA SER A 73 17.18 -1.96 -0.81
C SER A 73 15.96 -1.05 -1.10
N ILE A 74 16.19 0.24 -1.32
CA ILE A 74 15.14 1.20 -1.69
C ILE A 74 14.41 0.80 -2.98
N ILE A 75 15.13 0.30 -4.00
CA ILE A 75 14.50 -0.09 -5.29
C ILE A 75 13.60 -1.32 -5.07
N ILE A 76 14.03 -2.27 -4.24
CA ILE A 76 13.20 -3.42 -3.88
C ILE A 76 11.99 -2.98 -3.07
N GLY A 77 12.16 -2.02 -2.15
CA GLY A 77 11.07 -1.37 -1.42
C GLY A 77 10.04 -0.71 -2.34
N LEU A 78 10.53 0.12 -3.30
CA LEU A 78 9.70 0.82 -4.28
C LEU A 78 8.98 -0.10 -5.29
N THR A 79 9.35 -1.38 -5.36
CA THR A 79 8.82 -2.32 -6.35
C THR A 79 8.21 -3.55 -5.69
N ILE A 80 9.02 -4.57 -5.41
CA ILE A 80 8.54 -5.87 -4.93
C ILE A 80 7.76 -5.73 -3.63
N VAL A 81 8.30 -4.95 -2.67
CA VAL A 81 7.68 -4.81 -1.35
C VAL A 81 6.39 -4.01 -1.46
N ALA A 82 6.42 -2.85 -2.12
CA ALA A 82 5.24 -2.03 -2.35
C ALA A 82 4.12 -2.78 -3.09
N MET A 83 4.46 -3.49 -4.18
CA MET A 83 3.48 -4.29 -4.93
C MET A 83 2.88 -5.40 -4.07
N GLY A 84 3.70 -6.07 -3.24
CA GLY A 84 3.24 -7.17 -2.42
C GLY A 84 2.32 -6.76 -1.28
N THR A 85 2.61 -5.62 -0.64
CA THR A 85 1.79 -5.11 0.47
C THR A 85 0.51 -4.45 -0.01
N SER A 86 0.51 -3.82 -1.20
CA SER A 86 -0.68 -3.16 -1.78
C SER A 86 -1.60 -4.12 -2.57
N LEU A 87 -1.44 -5.44 -2.43
CA LEU A 87 -2.39 -6.42 -3.00
C LEU A 87 -3.80 -6.29 -2.40
N PRO A 88 -3.99 -6.11 -1.07
CA PRO A 88 -5.31 -5.89 -0.49
C PRO A 88 -6.00 -4.64 -1.05
N GLU A 89 -5.29 -3.51 -1.14
CA GLU A 89 -5.82 -2.29 -1.75
C GLU A 89 -6.27 -2.52 -3.19
N THR A 90 -5.48 -3.29 -3.94
CA THR A 90 -5.83 -3.66 -5.32
C THR A 90 -7.11 -4.47 -5.35
N ALA A 91 -7.23 -5.49 -4.50
CA ALA A 91 -8.41 -6.34 -4.42
C ALA A 91 -9.66 -5.51 -4.07
N VAL A 92 -9.61 -4.68 -3.03
CA VAL A 92 -10.72 -3.83 -2.60
C VAL A 92 -11.13 -2.84 -3.69
N SER A 93 -10.18 -2.11 -4.27
CA SER A 93 -10.49 -1.06 -5.24
C SER A 93 -10.97 -1.59 -6.59
N VAL A 94 -10.39 -2.72 -7.06
CA VAL A 94 -10.84 -3.37 -8.31
C VAL A 94 -12.23 -4.00 -8.11
N THR A 95 -12.47 -4.66 -6.98
CA THR A 95 -13.79 -5.23 -6.66
C THR A 95 -14.84 -4.12 -6.56
N ALA A 96 -14.52 -3.01 -5.88
CA ALA A 96 -15.40 -1.85 -5.78
C ALA A 96 -15.76 -1.30 -7.17
N SER A 97 -14.80 -1.20 -8.07
CA SER A 97 -15.04 -0.77 -9.45
C SER A 97 -15.92 -1.74 -10.24
N LEU A 98 -15.76 -3.05 -10.05
CA LEU A 98 -16.58 -4.09 -10.70
C LEU A 98 -18.06 -4.07 -10.27
N VAL A 99 -18.36 -3.55 -9.06
CA VAL A 99 -19.73 -3.47 -8.51
C VAL A 99 -20.28 -2.03 -8.52
N ASP A 100 -19.71 -1.15 -9.34
CA ASP A 100 -20.11 0.26 -9.47
C ASP A 100 -19.96 1.11 -8.19
N ASN A 101 -19.18 0.65 -7.20
CA ASN A 101 -18.90 1.40 -5.98
C ASN A 101 -17.59 2.22 -6.12
N ASN A 102 -17.57 3.09 -7.11
CA ASN A 102 -16.37 3.81 -7.54
C ASN A 102 -15.82 4.79 -6.49
N THR A 103 -16.71 5.37 -5.64
CA THR A 103 -16.30 6.24 -4.53
C THR A 103 -15.46 5.50 -3.51
N LEU A 104 -15.74 4.22 -3.27
CA LEU A 104 -14.91 3.40 -2.39
C LEU A 104 -13.51 3.18 -2.96
N ALA A 105 -13.38 2.92 -4.27
CA ALA A 105 -12.09 2.69 -4.91
C ALA A 105 -11.14 3.90 -4.75
N ILE A 106 -11.63 5.12 -5.05
CA ILE A 106 -10.82 6.34 -4.91
C ILE A 106 -10.50 6.66 -3.45
N SER A 107 -11.48 6.52 -2.55
CA SER A 107 -11.30 6.81 -1.11
C SER A 107 -10.30 5.86 -0.48
N ASN A 108 -10.33 4.57 -0.83
CA ASN A 108 -9.37 3.57 -0.37
C ASN A 108 -7.93 3.96 -0.79
N VAL A 109 -7.71 4.25 -2.06
CA VAL A 109 -6.38 4.61 -2.58
C VAL A 109 -5.85 5.91 -1.96
N VAL A 110 -6.66 6.96 -1.90
CA VAL A 110 -6.22 8.25 -1.34
C VAL A 110 -5.97 8.14 0.16
N GLY A 111 -6.85 7.45 0.89
CA GLY A 111 -6.70 7.20 2.33
C GLY A 111 -5.44 6.40 2.66
N SER A 112 -5.19 5.30 1.95
CA SER A 112 -3.97 4.49 2.09
C SER A 112 -2.71 5.31 1.80
N ASN A 113 -2.74 6.17 0.78
CA ASN A 113 -1.60 7.01 0.43
C ASN A 113 -1.28 8.05 1.52
N ILE A 114 -2.29 8.67 2.11
CA ILE A 114 -2.11 9.59 3.25
C ILE A 114 -1.58 8.83 4.47
N PHE A 115 -2.12 7.64 4.75
CA PHE A 115 -1.67 6.78 5.84
C PHE A 115 -0.20 6.39 5.66
N ASN A 116 0.19 5.93 4.47
CA ASN A 116 1.55 5.52 4.17
C ASN A 116 2.56 6.67 4.37
N LEU A 117 2.25 7.86 3.87
CA LEU A 117 3.16 8.99 4.00
C LEU A 117 3.25 9.50 5.44
N MET A 118 2.13 9.71 6.10
CA MET A 118 2.12 10.41 7.38
C MET A 118 2.23 9.47 8.56
N PHE A 119 1.54 8.32 8.53
CA PHE A 119 1.54 7.40 9.66
C PHE A 119 2.68 6.38 9.56
N VAL A 120 2.81 5.68 8.43
CA VAL A 120 3.83 4.62 8.29
C VAL A 120 5.24 5.21 8.36
N ILE A 121 5.58 6.21 7.54
CA ILE A 121 6.90 6.86 7.60
C ILE A 121 7.09 7.57 8.96
N GLY A 122 6.04 8.18 9.49
CA GLY A 122 6.06 8.81 10.81
C GLY A 122 6.44 7.83 11.92
N VAL A 123 5.77 6.68 12.00
CA VAL A 123 6.07 5.63 12.98
C VAL A 123 7.48 5.08 12.78
N CYS A 124 7.88 4.78 11.56
CA CYS A 124 9.24 4.30 11.25
C CYS A 124 10.30 5.31 11.72
N SER A 125 10.08 6.62 11.50
CA SER A 125 11.04 7.65 11.91
C SER A 125 11.06 7.90 13.44
N ILE A 126 9.98 7.58 14.15
CA ILE A 126 9.96 7.57 15.62
C ILE A 126 10.80 6.41 16.17
N LEU A 127 10.71 5.24 15.55
CA LEU A 127 11.48 4.04 15.94
C LEU A 127 12.96 4.21 15.63
N SER A 128 13.29 4.68 14.42
CA SER A 128 14.64 4.89 13.95
C SER A 128 14.70 6.14 13.07
N THR A 129 15.68 7.03 13.30
CA THR A 129 15.87 8.18 12.39
C THR A 129 16.10 7.67 10.97
N ILE A 130 15.27 8.13 10.03
CA ILE A 130 15.34 7.74 8.63
C ILE A 130 16.35 8.63 7.91
N TYR A 131 17.46 8.08 7.45
CA TYR A 131 18.36 8.74 6.51
C TYR A 131 17.81 8.53 5.10
N VAL A 132 17.56 9.62 4.36
CA VAL A 132 16.93 9.56 3.04
C VAL A 132 17.97 9.72 1.96
N GLN A 133 18.06 8.77 1.03
CA GLN A 133 18.97 8.81 -0.09
C GLN A 133 18.66 10.01 -1.01
N ARG A 134 19.69 10.53 -1.70
CA ARG A 134 19.55 11.66 -2.61
C ARG A 134 18.54 11.37 -3.72
N GLU A 135 18.59 10.19 -4.28
CA GLU A 135 17.69 9.72 -5.34
C GLU A 135 16.23 9.74 -4.87
N THR A 136 15.95 9.34 -3.65
CA THR A 136 14.61 9.36 -3.05
C THR A 136 14.07 10.77 -2.92
N VAL A 137 14.92 11.72 -2.48
CA VAL A 137 14.53 13.14 -2.34
C VAL A 137 14.33 13.81 -3.70
N THR A 138 15.15 13.47 -4.72
CA THR A 138 15.14 14.17 -6.00
C THR A 138 14.33 13.50 -7.10
N ARG A 139 13.96 12.23 -6.93
CA ARG A 139 13.24 11.44 -7.93
C ARG A 139 11.96 10.82 -7.38
N ASP A 140 12.07 9.98 -6.32
CA ASP A 140 10.97 9.08 -5.94
C ASP A 140 9.83 9.82 -5.25
N ILE A 141 10.12 10.66 -4.24
CA ILE A 141 9.10 11.49 -3.57
C ILE A 141 8.49 12.52 -4.54
N PRO A 142 9.30 13.30 -5.34
CA PRO A 142 8.73 14.18 -6.36
C PRO A 142 7.87 13.45 -7.38
N PHE A 143 8.25 12.24 -7.81
CA PHE A 143 7.44 11.45 -8.72
C PHE A 143 6.09 11.04 -8.09
N SER A 144 6.08 10.65 -6.81
CA SER A 144 4.84 10.38 -6.07
C SER A 144 3.94 11.63 -5.97
N ILE A 145 4.54 12.83 -5.76
CA ILE A 145 3.79 14.10 -5.79
C ILE A 145 3.19 14.35 -7.18
N ILE A 146 3.95 14.12 -8.24
CA ILE A 146 3.45 14.26 -9.62
C ILE A 146 2.29 13.30 -9.87
N CYS A 147 2.36 12.06 -9.39
CA CYS A 147 1.23 11.12 -9.50
C CYS A 147 -0.03 11.64 -8.79
N ALA A 148 0.10 12.22 -7.59
CA ALA A 148 -1.03 12.80 -6.86
C ALA A 148 -1.58 14.06 -7.56
N LEU A 149 -0.73 14.90 -8.15
CA LEU A 149 -1.13 16.05 -8.96
C LEU A 149 -1.81 15.63 -10.26
N LEU A 150 -1.34 14.57 -10.92
CA LEU A 150 -1.99 13.99 -12.09
C LEU A 150 -3.37 13.44 -11.74
N LEU A 151 -3.50 12.73 -10.61
CA LEU A 151 -4.78 12.24 -10.10
C LEU A 151 -5.74 13.41 -9.88
N LEU A 152 -5.30 14.50 -9.24
CA LEU A 152 -6.11 15.70 -9.05
C LEU A 152 -6.49 16.35 -10.38
N GLY A 153 -5.54 16.54 -11.29
CA GLY A 153 -5.76 17.19 -12.57
C GLY A 153 -6.73 16.43 -13.46
N LEU A 154 -6.48 15.13 -13.66
CA LEU A 154 -7.34 14.27 -14.49
C LEU A 154 -8.73 14.09 -13.88
N GLY A 155 -8.80 13.93 -12.55
CA GLY A 155 -10.09 13.82 -11.86
C GLY A 155 -10.95 15.08 -11.90
N MET A 156 -10.36 16.26 -12.18
CA MET A 156 -11.08 17.53 -12.31
C MET A 156 -11.37 17.93 -13.76
N ILE A 157 -10.70 17.33 -14.73
CA ILE A 157 -10.82 17.67 -16.15
C ILE A 157 -11.50 16.51 -16.86
N ALA A 158 -12.62 16.78 -17.55
CA ALA A 158 -13.27 15.78 -18.40
C ALA A 158 -12.34 15.46 -19.61
N VAL A 159 -11.83 14.23 -19.70
CA VAL A 159 -10.96 13.75 -20.78
C VAL A 159 -11.60 12.51 -21.39
N GLY A 160 -11.72 12.49 -22.70
CA GLY A 160 -12.27 11.37 -23.44
C GLY A 160 -13.75 11.10 -23.12
N ASP A 161 -14.02 9.99 -22.47
CA ASP A 161 -15.35 9.54 -22.05
C ASP A 161 -15.75 10.02 -20.63
N ALA A 162 -14.85 10.71 -19.92
CA ALA A 162 -15.13 11.24 -18.59
C ALA A 162 -16.15 12.39 -18.62
N THR A 163 -17.08 12.38 -17.69
CA THR A 163 -18.11 13.41 -17.51
C THR A 163 -18.02 14.04 -16.14
N GLY A 164 -17.55 15.30 -16.09
CA GLY A 164 -17.41 16.02 -14.81
C GLY A 164 -16.19 15.58 -14.01
N MET A 165 -16.29 15.45 -12.70
CA MET A 165 -15.21 14.98 -11.81
C MET A 165 -15.13 13.45 -11.85
N THR A 166 -14.54 12.90 -12.91
CA THR A 166 -14.51 11.45 -13.14
C THR A 166 -13.21 11.06 -13.82
N LEU A 167 -12.56 10.02 -13.33
CA LEU A 167 -11.48 9.34 -14.03
C LEU A 167 -12.10 8.37 -15.04
N GLY A 168 -11.95 8.64 -16.32
CA GLY A 168 -12.46 7.80 -17.40
C GLY A 168 -11.53 6.64 -17.76
N HIS A 169 -11.96 5.82 -18.72
CA HIS A 169 -11.15 4.69 -19.21
C HIS A 169 -9.80 5.14 -19.78
N PHE A 170 -9.75 6.28 -20.47
CA PHE A 170 -8.50 6.83 -21.01
C PHE A 170 -7.52 7.24 -19.90
N ASP A 171 -8.02 7.80 -18.80
CA ASP A 171 -7.19 8.17 -17.65
C ASP A 171 -6.61 6.92 -16.99
N GLY A 172 -7.42 5.85 -16.87
CA GLY A 172 -6.96 4.55 -16.39
C GLY A 172 -5.85 3.96 -17.24
N ILE A 173 -6.03 3.96 -18.58
CA ILE A 173 -4.99 3.47 -19.51
C ILE A 173 -3.74 4.33 -19.42
N LEU A 174 -3.86 5.65 -19.31
CA LEU A 174 -2.73 6.55 -19.12
C LEU A 174 -1.95 6.22 -17.84
N PHE A 175 -2.64 6.01 -16.72
CA PHE A 175 -2.00 5.61 -15.47
C PHE A 175 -1.26 4.28 -15.61
N LEU A 176 -1.83 3.29 -16.27
CA LEU A 176 -1.16 1.99 -16.50
C LEU A 176 0.08 2.12 -17.41
N ILE A 177 0.04 2.98 -18.43
CA ILE A 177 1.22 3.28 -19.27
C ILE A 177 2.32 3.95 -18.43
N LEU A 178 1.95 4.93 -17.60
CA LEU A 178 2.89 5.60 -16.69
C LEU A 178 3.46 4.63 -15.67
N PHE A 179 2.65 3.70 -15.17
CA PHE A 179 3.12 2.63 -14.27
C PHE A 179 4.14 1.73 -14.95
N ALA A 180 3.85 1.26 -16.17
CA ALA A 180 4.81 0.46 -16.94
C ALA A 180 6.13 1.22 -17.18
N GLY A 181 6.05 2.52 -17.49
CA GLY A 181 7.21 3.40 -17.60
C GLY A 181 8.00 3.52 -16.28
N TYR A 182 7.29 3.67 -15.17
CA TYR A 182 7.90 3.72 -13.83
C TYR A 182 8.66 2.42 -13.50
N ILE A 183 8.04 1.27 -13.74
CA ILE A 183 8.72 -0.04 -13.53
C ILE A 183 9.95 -0.15 -14.45
N GLY A 184 9.85 0.28 -15.71
CA GLY A 184 10.99 0.33 -16.62
C GLY A 184 12.14 1.21 -16.11
N LEU A 185 11.81 2.36 -15.51
CA LEU A 185 12.81 3.24 -14.87
C LEU A 185 13.45 2.59 -13.64
N MET A 186 12.68 1.87 -12.82
CA MET A 186 13.20 1.15 -11.66
C MET A 186 14.15 0.02 -12.08
N ILE A 187 13.76 -0.77 -13.10
CA ILE A 187 14.64 -1.81 -13.67
C ILE A 187 15.93 -1.20 -14.20
N LYS A 188 15.86 -0.09 -14.97
CA LYS A 188 17.04 0.60 -15.48
C LYS A 188 17.93 1.13 -14.34
N SER A 189 17.35 1.68 -13.28
CA SER A 189 18.08 2.14 -12.09
C SER A 189 18.78 0.97 -11.38
N ALA A 190 18.10 -0.18 -11.25
CA ALA A 190 18.68 -1.40 -10.68
C ALA A 190 19.88 -1.90 -11.51
N MET A 191 19.73 -1.95 -12.83
CA MET A 191 20.81 -2.37 -13.74
C MET A 191 22.01 -1.41 -13.68
N LYS A 192 21.75 -0.10 -13.58
CA LYS A 192 22.79 0.91 -13.45
C LYS A 192 23.54 0.78 -12.14
N ALA A 193 22.82 0.66 -11.01
CA ALA A 193 23.43 0.48 -9.70
C ALA A 193 24.34 -0.74 -9.66
N ARG A 194 23.89 -1.86 -10.25
CA ARG A 194 24.69 -3.07 -10.40
C ARG A 194 25.94 -2.87 -11.25
N ALA A 195 25.84 -2.14 -12.39
CA ALA A 195 26.97 -1.91 -13.29
C ALA A 195 28.02 -0.96 -12.68
N GLU A 196 27.60 0.00 -11.84
CA GLU A 196 28.51 0.94 -11.17
C GLU A 196 29.22 0.35 -9.95
N GLY A 197 28.94 -0.93 -9.60
CA GLY A 197 29.55 -1.60 -8.45
C GLY A 197 29.28 -0.83 -7.14
N LYS A 198 28.21 -0.05 -7.09
CA LYS A 198 27.75 0.58 -5.85
C LYS A 198 27.31 -0.56 -4.92
N GLU A 199 28.32 -1.09 -4.21
CA GLU A 199 28.04 -1.88 -3.02
C GLU A 199 27.06 -1.08 -2.17
N VAL A 200 26.04 -1.77 -1.70
CA VAL A 200 25.18 -1.27 -0.64
C VAL A 200 26.12 -0.74 0.43
N GLU A 201 26.26 0.60 0.55
CA GLU A 201 26.82 1.19 1.75
C GLU A 201 25.91 0.73 2.89
N ALA A 202 26.19 -0.44 3.42
CA ALA A 202 25.83 -0.76 4.77
C ALA A 202 26.44 0.39 5.56
N ASN A 203 25.59 1.17 6.27
CA ASN A 203 26.08 2.11 7.24
C ASN A 203 27.02 1.31 8.16
N ASP A 204 28.31 1.41 7.91
CA ASP A 204 29.37 0.90 8.75
C ASP A 204 29.18 1.50 10.14
N GLU A 205 29.25 0.64 11.11
CA GLU A 205 29.20 0.83 12.55
C GLU A 205 27.84 0.59 13.19
N LEU A 206 27.46 -0.70 13.28
CA LEU A 206 26.89 -1.36 14.46
C LEU A 206 26.47 -2.79 14.08
N ASP A 207 27.24 -3.75 14.61
CA ASP A 207 26.95 -5.18 14.75
C ASP A 207 26.07 -5.82 13.64
N ALA A 208 26.71 -6.17 12.56
CA ALA A 208 26.19 -7.07 11.55
C ALA A 208 26.00 -8.48 12.15
N GLU A 209 24.85 -8.76 12.73
CA GLU A 209 24.30 -10.10 12.56
C GLU A 209 24.11 -10.25 11.06
N GLU A 210 25.04 -10.97 10.42
CA GLU A 210 25.04 -11.26 8.98
C GLU A 210 23.66 -11.81 8.59
N LEU A 211 22.81 -10.97 8.02
CA LEU A 211 21.59 -11.43 7.34
C LEU A 211 22.07 -12.40 6.26
N LYS A 212 21.98 -13.70 6.56
CA LYS A 212 22.49 -14.78 5.70
C LYS A 212 21.83 -14.65 4.33
N VAL A 213 22.64 -14.35 3.31
CA VAL A 213 22.15 -14.27 1.92
C VAL A 213 21.62 -15.65 1.51
N MET A 214 20.29 -15.76 1.38
CA MET A 214 19.59 -16.99 1.08
C MET A 214 19.71 -17.37 -0.39
N SER A 215 19.54 -18.66 -0.74
CA SER A 215 19.43 -19.10 -2.13
C SER A 215 18.22 -18.46 -2.82
N TYR A 216 18.25 -18.24 -4.15
CA TYR A 216 17.12 -17.65 -4.88
C TYR A 216 15.78 -18.38 -4.63
N PRO A 217 15.70 -19.74 -4.70
CA PRO A 217 14.45 -20.43 -4.40
C PRO A 217 13.93 -20.13 -2.98
N LYS A 218 14.83 -20.10 -1.98
CA LYS A 218 14.46 -19.80 -0.61
C LYS A 218 13.97 -18.35 -0.47
N SER A 219 14.65 -17.37 -1.10
CA SER A 219 14.21 -15.98 -1.10
C SER A 219 12.82 -15.82 -1.73
N ILE A 220 12.55 -16.52 -2.85
CA ILE A 220 11.24 -16.48 -3.50
C ILE A 220 10.16 -17.09 -2.60
N ILE A 221 10.43 -18.22 -1.94
CA ILE A 221 9.49 -18.83 -0.99
C ILE A 221 9.20 -17.87 0.17
N TYR A 222 10.22 -17.17 0.69
CA TYR A 222 10.07 -16.18 1.76
C TYR A 222 9.27 -14.96 1.32
N ILE A 223 9.48 -14.46 0.09
CA ILE A 223 8.72 -13.34 -0.48
C ILE A 223 7.26 -13.76 -0.69
N VAL A 224 7.01 -14.85 -1.41
CA VAL A 224 5.64 -15.26 -1.75
C VAL A 224 4.89 -15.74 -0.51
N GLY A 225 5.51 -16.57 0.32
CA GLY A 225 4.91 -17.05 1.56
C GLY A 225 4.67 -15.92 2.57
N GLY A 226 5.62 -14.99 2.67
CA GLY A 226 5.48 -13.78 3.49
C GLY A 226 4.35 -12.89 3.02
N ALA A 227 4.25 -12.61 1.72
CA ALA A 227 3.17 -11.80 1.16
C ALA A 227 1.78 -12.45 1.40
N ILE A 228 1.66 -13.75 1.21
CA ILE A 228 0.41 -14.50 1.49
C ILE A 228 0.07 -14.43 2.99
N ALA A 229 1.05 -14.62 3.87
CA ALA A 229 0.83 -14.55 5.31
C ALA A 229 0.43 -13.12 5.76
N ILE A 230 1.02 -12.08 5.16
CA ILE A 230 0.65 -10.68 5.41
C ILE A 230 -0.79 -10.42 4.98
N ALA A 231 -1.18 -10.84 3.78
CA ALA A 231 -2.53 -10.64 3.27
C ALA A 231 -3.57 -11.35 4.16
N ILE A 232 -3.42 -12.65 4.41
CA ILE A 232 -4.33 -13.41 5.28
C ILE A 232 -4.35 -12.86 6.70
N GLY A 233 -3.18 -12.49 7.24
CA GLY A 233 -3.06 -11.91 8.59
C GLY A 233 -3.71 -10.54 8.70
N GLY A 234 -3.62 -9.73 7.64
CA GLY A 234 -4.29 -8.44 7.53
C GLY A 234 -5.80 -8.57 7.56
N ASP A 235 -6.37 -9.34 6.63
CA ASP A 235 -7.81 -9.60 6.54
C ASP A 235 -8.36 -10.15 7.87
N LEU A 236 -7.71 -11.18 8.42
CA LEU A 236 -8.13 -11.79 9.68
C LEU A 236 -8.09 -10.79 10.85
N THR A 237 -7.08 -9.92 10.90
CA THR A 237 -6.96 -8.88 11.93
C THR A 237 -8.08 -7.85 11.81
N VAL A 238 -8.37 -7.39 10.58
CA VAL A 238 -9.41 -6.38 10.31
C VAL A 238 -10.80 -6.94 10.66
N ASP A 239 -11.13 -8.14 10.20
CA ASP A 239 -12.43 -8.77 10.41
C ASP A 239 -12.69 -9.02 11.89
N THR A 240 -11.70 -9.58 12.60
CA THR A 240 -11.83 -9.86 14.03
C THR A 240 -11.85 -8.59 14.88
N ALA A 241 -11.03 -7.58 14.57
CA ALA A 241 -11.06 -6.29 15.26
C ALA A 241 -12.39 -5.55 15.02
N SER A 242 -12.93 -5.60 13.79
CA SER A 242 -14.22 -5.03 13.42
C SER A 242 -15.36 -5.68 14.22
N ARG A 243 -15.36 -7.01 14.31
CA ARG A 243 -16.34 -7.76 15.11
C ARG A 243 -16.27 -7.37 16.59
N ILE A 244 -15.09 -7.33 17.20
CA ILE A 244 -14.91 -6.93 18.61
C ILE A 244 -15.41 -5.50 18.82
N ALA A 245 -15.10 -4.57 17.91
CA ALA A 245 -15.52 -3.18 18.00
C ALA A 245 -17.06 -3.03 17.95
N ILE A 246 -17.73 -3.80 17.08
CA ILE A 246 -19.19 -3.85 16.99
C ILE A 246 -19.79 -4.43 18.30
N ASP A 247 -19.22 -5.51 18.82
CA ASP A 247 -19.67 -6.11 20.09
C ASP A 247 -19.48 -5.15 21.29
N LEU A 248 -18.50 -4.23 21.22
CA LEU A 248 -18.31 -3.15 22.19
C LEU A 248 -19.22 -1.93 21.98
N GLY A 249 -20.13 -1.98 20.99
CA GLY A 249 -21.12 -0.95 20.72
C GLY A 249 -20.72 0.11 19.71
N MET A 250 -19.61 -0.05 18.98
CA MET A 250 -19.28 0.84 17.87
C MET A 250 -20.27 0.65 16.70
N SER A 251 -20.69 1.75 16.08
CA SER A 251 -21.52 1.66 14.87
C SER A 251 -20.72 1.07 13.69
N GLN A 252 -21.40 0.36 12.79
CA GLN A 252 -20.79 -0.18 11.57
C GLN A 252 -20.10 0.91 10.73
N THR A 253 -20.70 2.10 10.67
CA THR A 253 -20.12 3.25 9.97
C THR A 253 -18.78 3.66 10.59
N LEU A 254 -18.70 3.74 11.93
CA LEU A 254 -17.46 4.12 12.62
C LEU A 254 -16.38 3.03 12.45
N VAL A 255 -16.76 1.76 12.52
CA VAL A 255 -15.84 0.63 12.23
C VAL A 255 -15.32 0.70 10.80
N GLY A 256 -16.18 0.95 9.82
CA GLY A 256 -15.77 1.10 8.41
C GLY A 256 -14.82 2.28 8.19
N LEU A 257 -15.12 3.43 8.79
CA LEU A 257 -14.29 4.64 8.66
C LEU A 257 -12.94 4.55 9.39
N THR A 258 -12.80 3.69 10.38
CA THR A 258 -11.59 3.56 11.20
C THR A 258 -10.87 2.24 10.96
N ILE A 259 -11.40 1.13 11.46
CA ILE A 259 -10.70 -0.17 11.48
C ILE A 259 -10.51 -0.71 10.07
N VAL A 260 -11.57 -0.70 9.25
CA VAL A 260 -11.49 -1.23 7.88
C VAL A 260 -10.62 -0.34 7.01
N SER A 261 -10.79 1.00 7.11
CA SER A 261 -10.01 1.96 6.30
C SER A 261 -8.51 1.95 6.60
N ILE A 262 -8.12 1.72 7.86
CA ILE A 262 -6.71 1.56 8.24
C ILE A 262 -6.22 0.15 7.91
N GLY A 263 -7.14 -0.81 7.91
CA GLY A 263 -6.85 -2.23 7.86
C GLY A 263 -6.17 -2.69 6.59
N THR A 264 -6.56 -2.16 5.43
CA THR A 264 -5.92 -2.49 4.14
C THR A 264 -4.46 -2.05 4.12
N SER A 265 -4.10 -0.99 4.85
CA SER A 265 -2.72 -0.47 4.95
C SER A 265 -1.93 -1.01 6.16
N LEU A 266 -2.48 -1.96 6.92
CA LEU A 266 -1.73 -2.67 7.98
C LEU A 266 -0.52 -3.46 7.42
N PRO A 267 -0.62 -4.13 6.26
CA PRO A 267 0.53 -4.74 5.61
C PRO A 267 1.70 -3.78 5.41
N GLU A 268 1.44 -2.58 4.89
CA GLU A 268 2.46 -1.55 4.69
C GLU A 268 3.08 -1.11 6.01
N LEU A 269 2.26 -0.86 7.03
CA LEU A 269 2.73 -0.45 8.34
C LEU A 269 3.63 -1.52 8.97
N VAL A 270 3.15 -2.75 9.05
CA VAL A 270 3.88 -3.82 9.73
C VAL A 270 5.16 -4.17 8.98
N THR A 271 5.10 -4.26 7.65
CA THR A 271 6.27 -4.55 6.81
C THR A 271 7.32 -3.43 6.92
N SER A 272 6.91 -2.15 6.87
CA SER A 272 7.84 -1.02 7.00
C SER A 272 8.44 -0.94 8.40
N VAL A 273 7.67 -1.21 9.45
CA VAL A 273 8.17 -1.26 10.83
C VAL A 273 9.17 -2.42 11.00
N VAL A 274 8.88 -3.58 10.46
CA VAL A 274 9.80 -4.74 10.50
C VAL A 274 11.09 -4.42 9.73
N ALA A 275 10.99 -3.83 8.53
CA ALA A 275 12.14 -3.41 7.76
C ALA A 275 12.99 -2.39 8.52
N ALA A 276 12.38 -1.36 9.11
CA ALA A 276 13.08 -0.37 9.93
C ALA A 276 13.79 -1.00 11.15
N ARG A 277 13.16 -1.99 11.81
CA ARG A 277 13.77 -2.72 12.93
C ARG A 277 14.92 -3.64 12.51
N LYS A 278 14.95 -4.07 11.27
CA LYS A 278 16.05 -4.86 10.67
C LYS A 278 17.13 -3.99 10.03
N ASN A 279 17.15 -2.69 10.33
CA ASN A 279 18.06 -1.71 9.71
C ASN A 279 17.91 -1.55 8.19
N GLU A 280 16.81 -2.05 7.61
CA GLU A 280 16.43 -1.88 6.20
C GLU A 280 15.53 -0.63 6.04
N VAL A 281 15.98 0.50 6.58
CA VAL A 281 15.19 1.75 6.64
C VAL A 281 14.84 2.26 5.24
N ASP A 282 15.76 2.12 4.28
CA ASP A 282 15.53 2.46 2.87
C ASP A 282 14.40 1.65 2.27
N MET A 283 14.34 0.34 2.59
CA MET A 283 13.24 -0.52 2.15
C MET A 283 11.91 -0.06 2.74
N ALA A 284 11.87 0.39 4.00
CA ALA A 284 10.66 0.90 4.64
C ALA A 284 10.14 2.17 3.95
N VAL A 285 11.02 3.12 3.62
CA VAL A 285 10.66 4.34 2.86
C VAL A 285 10.23 3.98 1.44
N GLY A 286 10.97 3.08 0.80
CA GLY A 286 10.65 2.57 -0.53
C GLY A 286 9.27 1.92 -0.57
N ASN A 287 8.93 1.11 0.44
CA ASN A 287 7.60 0.53 0.57
C ASN A 287 6.51 1.61 0.62
N ALA A 288 6.59 2.56 1.54
CA ALA A 288 5.57 3.60 1.70
C ALA A 288 5.41 4.49 0.46
N VAL A 289 6.52 4.98 -0.13
CA VAL A 289 6.49 5.82 -1.34
C VAL A 289 6.09 5.01 -2.57
N GLY A 290 6.59 3.79 -2.70
CA GLY A 290 6.27 2.88 -3.80
C GLY A 290 4.80 2.47 -3.80
N SER A 291 4.23 2.13 -2.63
CA SER A 291 2.80 1.82 -2.49
C SER A 291 1.93 3.00 -2.93
N ASN A 292 2.34 4.25 -2.64
CA ASN A 292 1.59 5.42 -3.10
C ASN A 292 1.58 5.56 -4.62
N ILE A 293 2.73 5.34 -5.27
CA ILE A 293 2.83 5.35 -6.74
C ILE A 293 2.02 4.20 -7.33
N PHE A 294 2.14 3.00 -6.76
CA PHE A 294 1.43 1.80 -7.16
C PHE A 294 -0.09 1.98 -7.05
N ASN A 295 -0.56 2.50 -5.92
CA ASN A 295 -1.98 2.74 -5.65
C ASN A 295 -2.59 3.73 -6.66
N ILE A 296 -1.90 4.82 -7.00
CA ILE A 296 -2.41 5.79 -7.98
C ILE A 296 -2.31 5.21 -9.40
N LEU A 297 -1.14 4.76 -9.82
CA LEU A 297 -0.92 4.42 -11.22
C LEU A 297 -1.45 3.05 -11.61
N MET A 298 -1.35 2.04 -10.73
CA MET A 298 -1.81 0.70 -11.04
C MET A 298 -3.23 0.45 -10.53
N VAL A 299 -3.48 0.67 -9.23
CA VAL A 299 -4.78 0.31 -8.64
C VAL A 299 -5.90 1.16 -9.23
N LEU A 300 -5.78 2.50 -9.19
CA LEU A 300 -6.78 3.37 -9.86
C LEU A 300 -6.71 3.26 -11.36
N GLY A 301 -5.53 2.98 -11.94
CA GLY A 301 -5.39 2.70 -13.35
C GLY A 301 -6.24 1.52 -13.80
N ILE A 302 -6.18 0.38 -13.09
CA ILE A 302 -7.02 -0.79 -13.36
C ILE A 302 -8.49 -0.45 -13.09
N ALA A 303 -8.80 0.13 -11.92
CA ALA A 303 -10.17 0.44 -11.54
C ALA A 303 -10.88 1.33 -12.56
N SER A 304 -10.26 2.44 -12.98
CA SER A 304 -10.82 3.37 -13.96
C SER A 304 -10.79 2.84 -15.41
N ALA A 305 -9.84 1.96 -15.76
CA ALA A 305 -9.85 1.27 -17.05
C ALA A 305 -11.00 0.25 -17.17
N ILE A 306 -11.46 -0.33 -16.06
CA ILE A 306 -12.61 -1.24 -16.02
C ILE A 306 -13.92 -0.43 -16.02
N ASN A 307 -14.02 0.56 -15.13
CA ASN A 307 -15.23 1.35 -14.96
C ASN A 307 -14.86 2.78 -14.52
N PRO A 308 -15.41 3.84 -15.16
CA PRO A 308 -15.08 5.22 -14.80
C PRO A 308 -15.32 5.51 -13.32
N VAL A 309 -14.30 6.05 -12.65
CA VAL A 309 -14.31 6.32 -11.21
C VAL A 309 -14.72 7.76 -10.96
N SER A 310 -15.96 7.97 -10.48
CA SER A 310 -16.47 9.29 -10.13
C SER A 310 -15.88 9.80 -8.82
N LEU A 311 -15.44 11.06 -8.82
CA LEU A 311 -14.95 11.76 -7.65
C LEU A 311 -16.07 12.63 -7.06
N ILE A 312 -16.21 12.57 -5.74
CA ILE A 312 -17.03 13.52 -4.99
C ILE A 312 -16.14 14.64 -4.45
N ARG A 313 -16.76 15.72 -3.97
CA ARG A 313 -16.03 16.88 -3.45
C ARG A 313 -15.06 16.53 -2.33
N GLU A 314 -15.44 15.59 -1.49
CA GLU A 314 -14.64 15.08 -0.38
C GLU A 314 -13.35 14.41 -0.89
N ASN A 315 -13.43 13.63 -1.97
CA ASN A 315 -12.24 13.01 -2.58
C ASN A 315 -11.26 14.06 -3.11
N VAL A 316 -11.77 15.13 -3.71
CA VAL A 316 -10.92 16.24 -4.20
C VAL A 316 -10.18 16.92 -3.04
N ILE A 317 -10.86 17.15 -1.92
CA ILE A 317 -10.24 17.71 -0.71
C ILE A 317 -9.17 16.77 -0.18
N ASP A 318 -9.44 15.46 -0.10
CA ASP A 318 -8.49 14.46 0.37
C ASP A 318 -7.26 14.35 -0.56
N ILE A 319 -7.43 14.46 -1.88
CA ILE A 319 -6.29 14.49 -2.82
C ILE A 319 -5.45 15.77 -2.63
N ILE A 320 -6.08 16.92 -2.38
CA ILE A 320 -5.35 18.16 -2.07
C ILE A 320 -4.56 18.00 -0.77
N ILE A 321 -5.13 17.38 0.25
CA ILE A 321 -4.45 17.07 1.51
C ILE A 321 -3.30 16.08 1.26
N LEU A 322 -3.49 15.05 0.43
CA LEU A 322 -2.43 14.12 0.02
C LEU A 322 -1.25 14.85 -0.62
N VAL A 323 -1.52 15.77 -1.56
CA VAL A 323 -0.47 16.59 -2.20
C VAL A 323 0.25 17.45 -1.16
N ALA A 324 -0.49 18.13 -0.28
CA ALA A 324 0.09 18.97 0.77
C ALA A 324 0.98 18.14 1.72
N PHE A 325 0.53 16.97 2.17
CA PHE A 325 1.29 16.08 3.03
C PHE A 325 2.51 15.49 2.32
N SER A 326 2.39 15.15 1.03
CA SER A 326 3.53 14.70 0.22
C SER A 326 4.63 15.77 0.14
N VAL A 327 4.24 17.04 -0.01
CA VAL A 327 5.18 18.18 0.00
C VAL A 327 5.81 18.35 1.39
N VAL A 328 5.07 18.20 2.49
CA VAL A 328 5.62 18.25 3.85
C VAL A 328 6.66 17.16 4.06
N VAL A 329 6.36 15.91 3.67
CA VAL A 329 7.32 14.80 3.77
C VAL A 329 8.56 15.08 2.91
N TRP A 330 8.38 15.60 1.71
CA TRP A 330 9.48 15.98 0.84
C TRP A 330 10.38 17.05 1.47
N ILE A 331 9.79 18.10 2.07
CA ILE A 331 10.54 19.17 2.79
C ILE A 331 11.34 18.57 3.95
N PHE A 332 10.73 17.72 4.77
CA PHE A 332 11.43 17.06 5.89
C PHE A 332 12.59 16.21 5.38
N ALA A 333 12.36 15.39 4.35
CA ALA A 333 13.40 14.57 3.75
C ALA A 333 14.53 15.41 3.11
N ALA A 334 14.20 16.54 2.46
CA ALA A 334 15.15 17.38 1.76
C ALA A 334 16.02 18.23 2.70
N THR A 335 15.49 18.71 3.83
CA THR A 335 16.14 19.70 4.70
C THR A 335 17.46 19.21 5.26
N LYS A 336 17.53 17.96 5.71
CA LYS A 336 18.76 17.38 6.34
C LYS A 336 19.10 16.00 5.77
N LYS A 337 18.49 15.61 4.67
CA LYS A 337 18.53 14.25 4.11
C LYS A 337 18.18 13.18 5.16
N LYS A 338 17.33 13.55 6.12
CA LYS A 338 16.83 12.64 7.15
C LYS A 338 15.50 13.12 7.68
N ILE A 339 14.66 12.19 8.07
CA ILE A 339 13.44 12.43 8.83
C ILE A 339 13.73 12.04 10.28
N SER A 340 13.71 13.03 11.16
CA SER A 340 14.00 12.86 12.59
C SER A 340 12.78 12.36 13.36
N ARG A 341 13.01 11.86 14.59
CA ARG A 341 11.91 11.46 15.49
C ARG A 341 10.90 12.57 15.74
N LYS A 342 11.35 13.84 15.85
CA LYS A 342 10.44 14.98 16.06
C LYS A 342 9.55 15.22 14.86
N GLU A 343 10.10 15.12 13.66
CA GLU A 343 9.34 15.22 12.41
C GLU A 343 8.37 14.05 12.27
N GLY A 344 8.76 12.82 12.66
CA GLY A 344 7.88 11.69 12.71
C GLY A 344 6.70 11.85 13.66
N ILE A 345 6.93 12.38 14.85
CA ILE A 345 5.85 12.70 15.80
C ILE A 345 4.89 13.74 15.19
N ALA A 346 5.43 14.78 14.52
CA ALA A 346 4.61 15.77 13.83
C ALA A 346 3.78 15.17 12.70
N MET A 347 4.36 14.25 11.91
CA MET A 347 3.64 13.53 10.85
C MET A 347 2.50 12.69 11.41
N VAL A 348 2.75 11.88 12.44
CA VAL A 348 1.70 11.08 13.10
C VAL A 348 0.61 11.99 13.68
N ALA A 349 0.98 13.10 14.32
CA ALA A 349 0.01 14.06 14.86
C ALA A 349 -0.87 14.68 13.75
N MET A 350 -0.26 15.07 12.61
CA MET A 350 -1.00 15.58 11.45
C MET A 350 -1.95 14.51 10.88
N TYR A 351 -1.53 13.25 10.83
CA TYR A 351 -2.40 12.16 10.42
C TYR A 351 -3.60 12.00 11.37
N LEU A 352 -3.38 12.04 12.69
CA LEU A 352 -4.46 11.94 13.67
C LEU A 352 -5.47 13.08 13.54
N VAL A 353 -4.99 14.31 13.29
CA VAL A 353 -5.88 15.46 13.00
C VAL A 353 -6.70 15.21 11.74
N TYR A 354 -6.08 14.69 10.67
CA TYR A 354 -6.78 14.31 9.45
C TYR A 354 -7.81 13.19 9.68
N ALA A 355 -7.46 12.17 10.47
CA ALA A 355 -8.40 11.09 10.83
C ALA A 355 -9.62 11.62 11.60
N VAL A 356 -9.42 12.53 12.56
CA VAL A 356 -10.52 13.22 13.26
C VAL A 356 -11.37 14.03 12.27
N TYR A 357 -10.74 14.76 11.34
CA TYR A 357 -11.46 15.51 10.31
C TYR A 357 -12.37 14.60 9.46
N ILE A 358 -11.88 13.40 9.03
CA ILE A 358 -12.68 12.45 8.27
C ILE A 358 -13.90 11.95 9.07
N ILE A 359 -13.70 11.68 10.37
CA ILE A 359 -14.78 11.14 11.23
C ILE A 359 -15.87 12.20 11.48
N LEU A 360 -15.52 13.47 11.49
CA LEU A 360 -16.43 14.58 11.83
C LEU A 360 -17.12 15.23 10.62
N ARG A 361 -16.69 14.94 9.37
CA ARG A 361 -17.24 15.53 8.15
C ARG A 361 -18.57 14.91 7.63
#